data_18003e069a6b839207efe56c561e6671
#
_entry.id   18003e069a6b839207efe56c561e6671
#
_cell.length_a   1.000
_cell.length_b   1.000
_cell.length_c   1.000
_cell.angle_alpha   90.00
_cell.angle_beta   90.00
_cell.angle_gamma   90.00
#
_symmetry.space_group_name_H-M   'P 1'
#
loop_
_entity.id
_entity.type
_entity.pdbx_description
1 polymer ?
#
loop_
_entity_poly.entity_id
_entity_poly.type
_entity_poly.pdbx_seq_one_letter_code
_entity_poly.pdbx_strand_id
1 'polypeptide(L)'
;VANNYSIGELDAAKTEAVQLAERILALREAYYDKEAAIASDEEYDGALHRLEELERLFPELQSQDSPTQTVGGPTETTLFDPITHAERMLSLDNVFSIEEFLAWATKVERDSGRHVDYLCELKIDGLAINLRYEYGVLVSAATRGDGVVGEDVTQNIAYVKSIPMRLAGTDHPPLVEVRGEVYFEVETFRRLNEEQVKDGERIFANPRNAASGSLRQVRENKNAAAIIRMDRRLEGLRMLVHHRSTASRRLTTC
;
A
#
# COMPACT_ATOMS: atom_id res chain seq x y z
N VAL A 1 -10.69 30.02 19.83
CA VAL A 1 -12.04 29.56 19.50
C VAL A 1 -12.47 28.69 20.65
N ALA A 2 -13.50 29.11 21.42
CA ALA A 2 -13.99 28.32 22.55
C ALA A 2 -14.68 27.06 21.99
N ASN A 3 -14.21 25.89 22.39
CA ASN A 3 -14.80 24.62 22.01
C ASN A 3 -16.20 24.50 22.64
N ASN A 4 -17.23 24.35 21.83
CA ASN A 4 -18.66 24.42 22.19
C ASN A 4 -19.26 23.04 22.55
N TYR A 5 -18.45 22.10 23.06
CA TYR A 5 -18.91 20.77 23.48
C TYR A 5 -18.88 20.59 25.01
N SER A 6 -19.75 19.73 25.52
CA SER A 6 -19.84 19.39 26.91
C SER A 6 -18.71 18.43 27.36
N ILE A 7 -18.39 18.41 28.64
CA ILE A 7 -17.41 17.47 29.20
C ILE A 7 -17.81 16.01 28.89
N GLY A 8 -19.11 15.69 28.90
CA GLY A 8 -19.59 14.34 28.60
C GLY A 8 -19.40 13.94 27.15
N GLU A 9 -19.52 14.88 26.19
CA GLU A 9 -19.25 14.64 24.78
C GLU A 9 -17.77 14.38 24.53
N LEU A 10 -16.88 15.13 25.19
CA LEU A 10 -15.45 14.93 25.11
C LEU A 10 -15.02 13.57 25.70
N ASP A 11 -15.57 13.16 26.82
CA ASP A 11 -15.25 11.87 27.47
C ASP A 11 -15.73 10.68 26.59
N ALA A 12 -16.89 10.81 25.96
CA ALA A 12 -17.37 9.83 25.00
C ALA A 12 -16.46 9.76 23.77
N ALA A 13 -16.08 10.91 23.20
CA ALA A 13 -15.17 11.00 22.06
C ALA A 13 -13.78 10.42 22.37
N LYS A 14 -13.24 10.65 23.58
CA LYS A 14 -11.99 10.03 24.03
C LYS A 14 -12.06 8.51 24.05
N THR A 15 -13.14 7.97 24.59
CA THR A 15 -13.33 6.53 24.67
C THR A 15 -13.42 5.91 23.29
N GLU A 16 -14.19 6.53 22.37
CA GLU A 16 -14.32 6.08 21.00
C GLU A 16 -12.97 6.18 20.26
N ALA A 17 -12.23 7.28 20.41
CA ALA A 17 -10.93 7.47 19.75
C ALA A 17 -9.89 6.42 20.18
N VAL A 18 -9.83 6.07 21.47
CA VAL A 18 -8.95 5.00 21.97
C VAL A 18 -9.32 3.66 21.34
N GLN A 19 -10.62 3.31 21.33
CA GLN A 19 -11.07 2.05 20.71
C GLN A 19 -10.77 1.98 19.21
N LEU A 20 -10.96 3.09 18.50
CA LEU A 20 -10.63 3.19 17.07
C LEU A 20 -9.12 3.07 16.84
N ALA A 21 -8.30 3.75 17.64
CA ALA A 21 -6.85 3.67 17.54
C ALA A 21 -6.34 2.24 17.79
N GLU A 22 -6.81 1.57 18.83
CA GLU A 22 -6.49 0.16 19.10
C GLU A 22 -6.94 -0.74 17.95
N ARG A 23 -8.15 -0.52 17.43
CA ARG A 23 -8.67 -1.28 16.29
C ARG A 23 -7.84 -1.08 15.02
N ILE A 24 -7.48 0.17 14.68
CA ILE A 24 -6.65 0.52 13.53
C ILE A 24 -5.25 -0.13 13.67
N LEU A 25 -4.65 -0.09 14.85
CA LEU A 25 -3.35 -0.72 15.10
C LEU A 25 -3.43 -2.24 14.94
N ALA A 26 -4.47 -2.88 15.49
CA ALA A 26 -4.70 -4.32 15.31
C ALA A 26 -4.93 -4.69 13.83
N LEU A 27 -5.65 -3.85 13.06
CA LEU A 27 -5.86 -4.04 11.64
C LEU A 27 -4.57 -3.84 10.84
N ARG A 28 -3.72 -2.87 11.24
CA ARG A 28 -2.38 -2.70 10.66
C ARG A 28 -1.49 -3.90 10.92
N GLU A 29 -1.43 -4.37 12.17
CA GLU A 29 -0.67 -5.55 12.55
C GLU A 29 -1.13 -6.78 11.76
N ALA A 30 -2.45 -7.01 11.69
CA ALA A 30 -3.02 -8.10 10.91
C ALA A 30 -2.76 -7.97 9.39
N TYR A 31 -2.69 -6.75 8.88
CA TYR A 31 -2.36 -6.46 7.49
C TYR A 31 -0.89 -6.80 7.15
N TYR A 32 0.03 -6.55 8.09
CA TYR A 32 1.45 -6.85 7.93
C TYR A 32 1.81 -8.24 8.45
N ASP A 33 1.03 -8.81 9.36
CA ASP A 33 1.24 -10.16 9.87
C ASP A 33 0.66 -11.21 8.90
N LYS A 34 1.48 -12.19 8.55
CA LYS A 34 1.17 -13.23 7.55
C LYS A 34 0.01 -14.15 7.93
N GLU A 35 -0.54 -14.03 9.13
CA GLU A 35 -1.43 -15.05 9.69
C GLU A 35 -2.88 -14.63 9.94
N ALA A 36 -3.24 -13.35 9.88
CA ALA A 36 -4.58 -12.92 10.27
C ALA A 36 -5.42 -12.36 9.11
N ALA A 37 -6.48 -13.09 8.78
CA ALA A 37 -7.57 -12.61 7.92
C ALA A 37 -8.60 -11.89 8.80
N ILE A 38 -8.33 -10.66 9.26
CA ILE A 38 -9.19 -10.05 10.30
C ILE A 38 -10.09 -8.94 9.77
N ALA A 39 -9.79 -8.28 8.64
CA ALA A 39 -10.65 -7.20 8.18
C ALA A 39 -10.54 -6.90 6.68
N SER A 40 -11.59 -6.25 6.16
CA SER A 40 -11.58 -5.64 4.84
C SER A 40 -10.89 -4.28 4.90
N ASP A 41 -10.35 -3.81 3.76
CA ASP A 41 -9.84 -2.44 3.63
C ASP A 41 -10.91 -1.40 3.98
N GLU A 42 -12.19 -1.69 3.69
CA GLU A 42 -13.32 -0.83 4.02
C GLU A 42 -13.47 -0.64 5.55
N GLU A 43 -13.24 -1.69 6.35
CA GLU A 43 -13.26 -1.59 7.81
C GLU A 43 -12.10 -0.74 8.33
N TYR A 44 -10.90 -0.93 7.78
CA TYR A 44 -9.73 -0.13 8.14
C TYR A 44 -9.92 1.34 7.77
N ASP A 45 -10.30 1.61 6.53
CA ASP A 45 -10.51 2.97 6.02
C ASP A 45 -11.65 3.67 6.78
N GLY A 46 -12.74 2.95 7.07
CA GLY A 46 -13.85 3.48 7.87
C GLY A 46 -13.44 3.84 9.31
N ALA A 47 -12.65 2.99 9.97
CA ALA A 47 -12.15 3.26 11.31
C ALA A 47 -11.17 4.46 11.34
N LEU A 48 -10.29 4.54 10.33
CA LEU A 48 -9.34 5.65 10.20
C LEU A 48 -10.06 6.98 9.97
N HIS A 49 -11.01 7.00 9.02
CA HIS A 49 -11.82 8.18 8.72
C HIS A 49 -12.60 8.67 9.96
N ARG A 50 -13.20 7.73 10.71
CA ARG A 50 -13.91 8.08 11.95
C ARG A 50 -12.99 8.66 13.02
N LEU A 51 -11.78 8.15 13.15
CA LEU A 51 -10.79 8.72 14.08
C LEU A 51 -10.35 10.12 13.66
N GLU A 52 -10.10 10.36 12.37
CA GLU A 52 -9.79 11.68 11.81
C GLU A 52 -10.92 12.69 12.06
N GLU A 53 -12.18 12.26 11.92
CA GLU A 53 -13.34 13.09 12.21
C GLU A 53 -13.38 13.49 13.70
N LEU A 54 -13.14 12.55 14.62
CA LEU A 54 -13.08 12.83 16.06
C LEU A 54 -11.94 13.80 16.39
N GLU A 55 -10.75 13.61 15.83
CA GLU A 55 -9.61 14.52 16.05
C GLU A 55 -9.86 15.92 15.48
N ARG A 56 -10.60 16.03 14.38
CA ARG A 56 -11.01 17.32 13.82
C ARG A 56 -12.05 18.04 14.68
N LEU A 57 -13.00 17.29 15.25
CA LEU A 57 -14.04 17.84 16.14
C LEU A 57 -13.48 18.18 17.52
N PHE A 58 -12.56 17.37 18.02
CA PHE A 58 -11.92 17.48 19.33
C PHE A 58 -10.38 17.50 19.18
N PRO A 59 -9.77 18.65 18.80
CA PRO A 59 -8.33 18.73 18.51
C PRO A 59 -7.41 18.26 19.65
N GLU A 60 -7.90 18.23 20.88
CA GLU A 60 -7.19 17.71 22.05
C GLU A 60 -7.03 16.17 22.06
N LEU A 61 -7.73 15.45 21.18
CA LEU A 61 -7.56 14.01 20.98
C LEU A 61 -6.38 13.69 20.05
N GLN A 62 -5.95 14.66 19.24
CA GLN A 62 -4.85 14.47 18.31
C GLN A 62 -3.53 14.33 19.08
N SER A 63 -2.83 13.22 18.89
CA SER A 63 -1.50 12.98 19.45
C SER A 63 -0.50 12.64 18.35
N GLN A 64 0.79 12.79 18.63
CA GLN A 64 1.85 12.39 17.70
C GLN A 64 1.88 10.88 17.45
N ASP A 65 1.37 10.10 18.40
CA ASP A 65 1.30 8.63 18.32
C ASP A 65 -0.02 8.14 17.72
N SER A 66 -0.92 9.05 17.32
CA SER A 66 -2.19 8.66 16.68
C SER A 66 -1.94 7.90 15.37
N PRO A 67 -2.72 6.82 15.12
CA PRO A 67 -2.68 6.13 13.84
C PRO A 67 -2.95 7.03 12.63
N THR A 68 -3.61 8.18 12.80
CA THR A 68 -3.84 9.18 11.76
C THR A 68 -2.57 9.94 11.39
N GLN A 69 -1.59 10.04 12.30
CA GLN A 69 -0.32 10.75 12.11
C GLN A 69 0.82 9.83 11.65
N THR A 70 0.63 8.50 11.77
CA THR A 70 1.65 7.51 11.41
C THR A 70 1.24 6.73 10.16
N VAL A 71 2.06 6.76 9.12
CA VAL A 71 1.87 5.96 7.90
C VAL A 71 2.72 4.69 8.03
N GLY A 72 2.10 3.52 7.81
CA GLY A 72 2.80 2.23 7.85
C GLY A 72 2.67 1.48 9.18
N GLY A 73 2.91 0.16 9.13
CA GLY A 73 3.02 -0.67 10.33
C GLY A 73 4.38 -0.52 11.01
N PRO A 74 4.55 -1.06 12.22
CA PRO A 74 5.83 -1.08 12.89
C PRO A 74 6.88 -1.75 12.00
N THR A 75 8.05 -1.16 11.92
CA THR A 75 9.26 -1.74 11.31
C THR A 75 9.76 -2.85 12.24
N GLU A 76 8.98 -3.90 12.42
CA GLU A 76 9.52 -5.11 13.03
C GLU A 76 10.48 -5.79 12.05
N THR A 77 11.49 -6.44 12.59
CA THR A 77 12.53 -7.21 11.89
C THR A 77 11.94 -8.01 10.73
N THR A 78 11.92 -7.39 9.57
CA THR A 78 11.49 -8.05 8.34
C THR A 78 12.58 -9.04 7.91
N LEU A 79 12.16 -10.17 7.36
CA LEU A 79 13.09 -11.16 6.78
C LEU A 79 13.73 -10.67 5.46
N PHE A 80 13.47 -9.40 5.11
CA PHE A 80 13.92 -8.75 3.88
C PHE A 80 14.78 -7.53 4.21
N ASP A 81 15.79 -7.30 3.40
CA ASP A 81 16.64 -6.12 3.53
C ASP A 81 15.82 -4.84 3.27
N PRO A 82 16.09 -3.76 4.01
CA PRO A 82 15.41 -2.50 3.80
C PRO A 82 15.95 -1.77 2.56
N ILE A 83 15.05 -1.19 1.76
CA ILE A 83 15.38 -0.29 0.65
C ILE A 83 14.76 1.08 0.92
N THR A 84 15.60 2.12 0.96
CA THR A 84 15.13 3.51 1.05
C THR A 84 14.70 4.00 -0.33
N HIS A 85 13.46 4.52 -0.42
CA HIS A 85 12.95 5.11 -1.65
C HIS A 85 13.65 6.42 -1.98
N ALA A 86 14.01 6.65 -3.25
CA ALA A 86 14.60 7.91 -3.69
C ALA A 86 13.62 9.09 -3.54
N GLU A 87 12.33 8.84 -3.75
CA GLU A 87 11.24 9.75 -3.46
C GLU A 87 10.19 9.02 -2.61
N ARG A 88 9.61 9.71 -1.65
CA ARG A 88 8.60 9.12 -0.76
C ARG A 88 7.42 8.55 -1.53
N MET A 89 6.97 7.36 -1.16
CA MET A 89 5.74 6.75 -1.66
C MET A 89 4.56 7.21 -0.78
N LEU A 90 3.76 8.10 -1.34
CA LEU A 90 2.60 8.66 -0.65
C LEU A 90 1.42 7.69 -0.68
N SER A 91 0.48 7.88 0.24
CA SER A 91 -0.87 7.31 0.17
C SER A 91 -1.82 8.27 -0.53
N LEU A 92 -3.01 7.77 -0.87
CA LEU A 92 -4.11 8.58 -1.41
C LEU A 92 -5.11 8.83 -0.28
N ASP A 93 -5.72 10.01 -0.29
CA ASP A 93 -6.88 10.30 0.55
C ASP A 93 -8.11 9.53 0.03
N ASN A 94 -9.03 9.20 0.93
CA ASN A 94 -10.29 8.55 0.60
C ASN A 94 -11.44 9.55 0.68
N VAL A 95 -12.46 9.33 -0.15
CA VAL A 95 -13.77 10.01 -0.05
C VAL A 95 -14.86 8.95 -0.08
N PHE A 96 -15.90 9.12 0.73
CA PHE A 96 -16.97 8.14 0.92
C PHE A 96 -18.33 8.64 0.43
N SER A 97 -18.40 9.90 -0.04
CA SER A 97 -19.62 10.50 -0.58
C SER A 97 -19.35 11.41 -1.78
N ILE A 98 -20.40 11.70 -2.54
CA ILE A 98 -20.31 12.66 -3.65
C ILE A 98 -20.01 14.06 -3.10
N GLU A 99 -20.54 14.41 -1.95
CA GLU A 99 -20.33 15.70 -1.29
C GLU A 99 -18.87 15.90 -0.93
N GLU A 100 -18.21 14.88 -0.38
CA GLU A 100 -16.77 14.89 -0.06
C GLU A 100 -15.93 15.00 -1.33
N PHE A 101 -16.29 14.26 -2.39
CA PHE A 101 -15.62 14.38 -3.69
C PHE A 101 -15.71 15.80 -4.25
N LEU A 102 -16.89 16.43 -4.22
CA LEU A 102 -17.09 17.79 -4.70
C LEU A 102 -16.31 18.82 -3.86
N ALA A 103 -16.25 18.64 -2.55
CA ALA A 103 -15.45 19.48 -1.67
C ALA A 103 -13.96 19.35 -1.98
N TRP A 104 -13.46 18.12 -2.16
CA TRP A 104 -12.08 17.84 -2.58
C TRP A 104 -11.78 18.45 -3.96
N ALA A 105 -12.65 18.27 -4.96
CA ALA A 105 -12.48 18.84 -6.30
C ALA A 105 -12.38 20.37 -6.25
N THR A 106 -13.27 21.02 -5.48
CA THR A 106 -13.25 22.47 -5.26
C THR A 106 -11.93 22.93 -4.62
N LYS A 107 -11.42 22.17 -3.64
CA LYS A 107 -10.12 22.45 -3.02
C LYS A 107 -8.98 22.35 -4.02
N VAL A 108 -8.96 21.30 -4.86
CA VAL A 108 -7.93 21.11 -5.89
C VAL A 108 -7.92 22.26 -6.91
N GLU A 109 -9.08 22.71 -7.40
CA GLU A 109 -9.17 23.85 -8.31
C GLU A 109 -8.71 25.15 -7.65
N ARG A 110 -9.12 25.40 -6.40
CA ARG A 110 -8.66 26.57 -5.65
C ARG A 110 -7.14 26.56 -5.45
N ASP A 111 -6.57 25.43 -5.04
CA ASP A 111 -5.15 25.32 -4.70
C ASP A 111 -4.28 25.34 -5.97
N SER A 112 -4.79 24.82 -7.11
CA SER A 112 -4.11 24.88 -8.41
C SER A 112 -4.29 26.22 -9.15
N GLY A 113 -5.27 27.01 -8.76
CA GLY A 113 -5.64 28.28 -9.41
C GLY A 113 -6.20 28.15 -10.83
N ARG A 114 -6.61 26.96 -11.24
CA ARG A 114 -7.14 26.67 -12.58
C ARG A 114 -8.19 25.56 -12.55
N HIS A 115 -8.99 25.48 -13.61
CA HIS A 115 -9.83 24.32 -13.84
C HIS A 115 -9.00 23.06 -14.04
N VAL A 116 -9.45 21.94 -13.49
CA VAL A 116 -8.76 20.64 -13.52
C VAL A 116 -9.66 19.58 -14.12
N ASP A 117 -9.16 18.88 -15.13
CA ASP A 117 -9.81 17.69 -15.66
C ASP A 117 -9.37 16.46 -14.84
N TYR A 118 -10.29 15.52 -14.63
CA TYR A 118 -10.07 14.31 -13.84
C TYR A 118 -10.05 13.07 -14.74
N LEU A 119 -9.04 12.23 -14.55
CA LEU A 119 -9.00 10.87 -15.06
C LEU A 119 -9.47 9.93 -13.95
N CYS A 120 -10.51 9.14 -14.22
CA CYS A 120 -11.02 8.13 -13.29
C CYS A 120 -10.48 6.76 -13.68
N GLU A 121 -9.85 6.07 -12.73
CA GLU A 121 -9.31 4.73 -12.91
C GLU A 121 -9.78 3.82 -11.77
N LEU A 122 -9.74 2.50 -12.00
CA LEU A 122 -9.99 1.54 -10.93
C LEU A 122 -8.84 1.56 -9.94
N LYS A 123 -9.15 1.73 -8.64
CA LYS A 123 -8.18 1.51 -7.57
C LYS A 123 -8.06 0.01 -7.33
N ILE A 124 -7.08 -0.59 -8.01
CA ILE A 124 -6.79 -2.02 -7.85
C ILE A 124 -6.27 -2.27 -6.43
N ASP A 125 -6.78 -3.33 -5.82
CA ASP A 125 -6.39 -3.77 -4.49
C ASP A 125 -5.30 -4.86 -4.57
N GLY A 126 -4.10 -4.53 -4.11
CA GLY A 126 -2.93 -5.39 -4.16
C GLY A 126 -1.84 -4.95 -3.19
N LEU A 127 -0.58 -5.02 -3.62
CA LEU A 127 0.59 -4.56 -2.89
C LEU A 127 1.33 -3.49 -3.69
N ALA A 128 1.46 -2.31 -3.12
CA ALA A 128 2.19 -1.21 -3.75
C ALA A 128 3.68 -1.53 -3.85
N ILE A 129 4.25 -1.27 -5.03
CA ILE A 129 5.65 -1.57 -5.33
C ILE A 129 6.33 -0.41 -6.06
N ASN A 130 7.62 -0.25 -5.80
CA ASN A 130 8.52 0.61 -6.54
C ASN A 130 9.58 -0.26 -7.24
N LEU A 131 9.65 -0.17 -8.57
CA LEU A 131 10.62 -0.85 -9.43
C LEU A 131 11.66 0.16 -9.89
N ARG A 132 12.92 -0.11 -9.66
CA ARG A 132 14.03 0.73 -10.10
C ARG A 132 14.78 0.07 -11.24
N TYR A 133 14.86 0.79 -12.36
CA TYR A 133 15.64 0.39 -13.53
C TYR A 133 16.81 1.35 -13.71
N GLU A 134 18.00 0.79 -13.88
CA GLU A 134 19.21 1.52 -14.25
C GLU A 134 19.66 1.07 -15.64
N TYR A 135 19.84 2.04 -16.53
CA TYR A 135 20.16 1.77 -17.95
C TYR A 135 19.25 0.70 -18.58
N GLY A 136 17.96 0.77 -18.22
CA GLY A 136 16.93 -0.14 -18.69
C GLY A 136 16.92 -1.53 -18.05
N VAL A 137 17.78 -1.83 -17.09
CA VAL A 137 17.81 -3.11 -16.35
C VAL A 137 17.18 -2.93 -14.98
N LEU A 138 16.29 -3.83 -14.58
CA LEU A 138 15.74 -3.86 -13.23
C LEU A 138 16.87 -4.18 -12.23
N VAL A 139 17.11 -3.26 -11.30
CA VAL A 139 18.16 -3.40 -10.28
C VAL A 139 17.60 -3.61 -8.89
N SER A 140 16.41 -3.07 -8.61
CA SER A 140 15.73 -3.31 -7.34
C SER A 140 14.22 -3.18 -7.44
N ALA A 141 13.53 -3.86 -6.54
CA ALA A 141 12.09 -3.78 -6.34
C ALA A 141 11.80 -3.75 -4.85
N ALA A 142 11.07 -2.74 -4.40
CA ALA A 142 10.75 -2.54 -2.99
C ALA A 142 9.25 -2.39 -2.76
N THR A 143 8.72 -2.95 -1.66
CA THR A 143 7.37 -2.64 -1.20
C THR A 143 7.30 -1.18 -0.75
N ARG A 144 6.09 -0.63 -0.59
CA ARG A 144 5.93 0.75 -0.09
C ARG A 144 6.51 0.94 1.31
N GLY A 145 6.33 -0.05 2.21
CA GLY A 145 6.68 0.07 3.62
C GLY A 145 5.95 1.25 4.27
N ASP A 146 6.68 2.06 5.03
CA ASP A 146 6.20 3.31 5.64
C ASP A 146 6.18 4.51 4.66
N GLY A 147 6.49 4.26 3.41
CA GLY A 147 6.61 5.27 2.36
C GLY A 147 8.00 5.87 2.21
N VAL A 148 8.90 5.67 3.17
CA VAL A 148 10.31 6.08 3.13
C VAL A 148 11.21 4.87 2.94
N VAL A 149 10.94 3.79 3.66
CA VAL A 149 11.68 2.53 3.59
C VAL A 149 10.71 1.39 3.30
N GLY A 150 11.03 0.58 2.29
CA GLY A 150 10.31 -0.63 1.91
C GLY A 150 11.16 -1.88 2.06
N GLU A 151 10.56 -3.05 1.88
CA GLU A 151 11.23 -4.36 1.90
C GLU A 151 11.77 -4.70 0.50
N ASP A 152 12.99 -5.20 0.41
CA ASP A 152 13.57 -5.68 -0.84
C ASP A 152 12.89 -6.98 -1.30
N VAL A 153 12.11 -6.91 -2.34
CA VAL A 153 11.44 -8.05 -2.98
C VAL A 153 11.99 -8.36 -4.38
N THR A 154 13.17 -7.83 -4.72
CA THR A 154 13.79 -7.93 -6.04
C THR A 154 13.89 -9.37 -6.53
N GLN A 155 14.29 -10.31 -5.67
CA GLN A 155 14.40 -11.72 -6.05
C GLN A 155 13.05 -12.33 -6.44
N ASN A 156 11.96 -11.95 -5.76
CA ASN A 156 10.62 -12.47 -6.01
C ASN A 156 9.99 -11.84 -7.25
N ILE A 157 10.25 -10.57 -7.49
CA ILE A 157 9.75 -9.85 -8.68
C ILE A 157 10.24 -10.49 -9.99
N ALA A 158 11.41 -11.09 -10.02
CA ALA A 158 11.93 -11.78 -11.20
C ALA A 158 10.99 -12.89 -11.72
N TYR A 159 10.11 -13.41 -10.90
CA TYR A 159 9.13 -14.44 -11.27
C TYR A 159 7.75 -13.88 -11.66
N VAL A 160 7.53 -12.59 -11.52
CA VAL A 160 6.28 -11.92 -11.92
C VAL A 160 6.34 -11.61 -13.42
N LYS A 161 5.75 -12.47 -14.25
CA LYS A 161 5.88 -12.42 -15.72
C LYS A 161 5.45 -11.11 -16.36
N SER A 162 4.57 -10.35 -15.71
CA SER A 162 4.10 -9.04 -16.20
C SER A 162 5.11 -7.91 -15.98
N ILE A 163 6.19 -8.16 -15.23
CA ILE A 163 7.24 -7.17 -14.93
C ILE A 163 8.48 -7.50 -15.75
N PRO A 164 8.87 -6.64 -16.70
CA PRO A 164 10.04 -6.87 -17.52
C PRO A 164 11.32 -6.66 -16.71
N MET A 165 12.26 -7.60 -16.77
CA MET A 165 13.60 -7.45 -16.19
C MET A 165 14.47 -6.44 -16.95
N ARG A 166 14.05 -6.09 -18.17
CA ARG A 166 14.68 -5.07 -19.01
C ARG A 166 13.61 -4.28 -19.76
N LEU A 167 13.73 -2.96 -19.73
CA LEU A 167 12.86 -2.07 -20.52
C LEU A 167 13.09 -2.28 -22.01
N ALA A 168 12.02 -2.17 -22.79
CA ALA A 168 12.10 -2.23 -24.24
C ALA A 168 12.70 -0.94 -24.84
N GLY A 169 13.41 -1.09 -25.97
CA GLY A 169 14.06 0.03 -26.65
C GLY A 169 15.39 0.41 -26.01
N THR A 170 16.00 1.48 -26.54
CA THR A 170 17.30 1.99 -26.12
C THR A 170 17.26 3.45 -25.68
N ASP A 171 16.15 4.14 -25.92
CA ASP A 171 15.96 5.56 -25.60
C ASP A 171 15.21 5.70 -24.26
N HIS A 172 15.83 5.22 -23.21
CA HIS A 172 15.34 5.38 -21.84
C HIS A 172 16.34 6.13 -20.97
N PRO A 173 15.88 6.89 -19.99
CA PRO A 173 16.76 7.58 -19.04
C PRO A 173 17.69 6.59 -18.31
N PRO A 174 18.88 7.05 -17.86
CA PRO A 174 19.79 6.23 -17.07
C PRO A 174 19.15 5.62 -15.82
N LEU A 175 18.20 6.33 -15.21
CA LEU A 175 17.43 5.89 -14.04
C LEU A 175 15.94 6.12 -14.29
N VAL A 176 15.15 5.06 -14.10
CA VAL A 176 13.70 5.08 -14.15
C VAL A 176 13.14 4.38 -12.93
N GLU A 177 12.27 5.04 -12.17
CA GLU A 177 11.44 4.39 -11.16
C GLU A 177 10.01 4.22 -11.69
N VAL A 178 9.46 3.02 -11.52
CA VAL A 178 8.10 2.67 -11.91
C VAL A 178 7.34 2.24 -10.67
N ARG A 179 6.29 2.98 -10.33
CA ARG A 179 5.43 2.71 -9.18
C ARG A 179 4.11 2.14 -9.65
N GLY A 180 3.62 1.15 -8.94
CA GLY A 180 2.38 0.48 -9.31
C GLY A 180 1.90 -0.46 -8.22
N GLU A 181 0.94 -1.26 -8.59
CA GLU A 181 0.30 -2.25 -7.71
C GLU A 181 0.51 -3.64 -8.27
N VAL A 182 1.00 -4.56 -7.46
CA VAL A 182 1.05 -6.00 -7.77
C VAL A 182 -0.17 -6.67 -7.19
N TYR A 183 -0.93 -7.38 -8.00
CA TYR A 183 -2.24 -7.91 -7.64
C TYR A 183 -2.52 -9.28 -8.26
N PHE A 184 -3.52 -9.98 -7.75
CA PHE A 184 -4.12 -11.15 -8.40
C PHE A 184 -5.43 -10.78 -9.10
N GLU A 185 -5.61 -11.27 -10.31
CA GLU A 185 -6.93 -11.34 -10.93
C GLU A 185 -7.84 -12.29 -10.13
N VAL A 186 -9.11 -11.95 -10.00
CA VAL A 186 -10.07 -12.70 -9.17
C VAL A 186 -10.10 -14.19 -9.49
N GLU A 187 -10.06 -14.54 -10.76
CA GLU A 187 -10.09 -15.94 -11.21
C GLU A 187 -8.80 -16.69 -10.85
N THR A 188 -7.65 -16.01 -10.98
CA THR A 188 -6.35 -16.56 -10.57
C THR A 188 -6.30 -16.76 -9.06
N PHE A 189 -6.84 -15.82 -8.28
CA PHE A 189 -6.96 -15.94 -6.83
C PHE A 189 -7.83 -17.13 -6.39
N ARG A 190 -8.99 -17.34 -7.05
CA ARG A 190 -9.85 -18.48 -6.75
C ARG A 190 -9.13 -19.80 -6.98
N ARG A 191 -8.48 -19.94 -8.14
CA ARG A 191 -7.69 -21.12 -8.47
C ARG A 191 -6.54 -21.35 -7.50
N LEU A 192 -5.86 -20.29 -7.09
CA LEU A 192 -4.81 -20.37 -6.07
C LEU A 192 -5.36 -20.96 -4.76
N ASN A 193 -6.48 -20.49 -4.27
CA ASN A 193 -7.10 -21.01 -3.05
C ASN A 193 -7.58 -22.47 -3.20
N GLU A 194 -8.08 -22.87 -4.37
CA GLU A 194 -8.42 -24.27 -4.64
C GLU A 194 -7.17 -25.19 -4.60
N GLU A 195 -6.05 -24.74 -5.10
CA GLU A 195 -4.76 -25.45 -5.01
C GLU A 195 -4.28 -25.53 -3.57
N GLN A 196 -4.39 -24.43 -2.78
CA GLN A 196 -4.05 -24.41 -1.36
C GLN A 196 -4.85 -25.48 -0.58
N VAL A 197 -6.16 -25.56 -0.82
CA VAL A 197 -7.02 -26.58 -0.19
C VAL A 197 -6.56 -28.00 -0.53
N LYS A 198 -6.20 -28.27 -1.80
CA LYS A 198 -5.73 -29.60 -2.24
C LYS A 198 -4.41 -29.98 -1.60
N ASP A 199 -3.54 -28.98 -1.38
CA ASP A 199 -2.22 -29.18 -0.79
C ASP A 199 -2.26 -29.18 0.76
N GLY A 200 -3.45 -29.00 1.37
CA GLY A 200 -3.62 -28.88 2.83
C GLY A 200 -3.01 -27.62 3.42
N GLU A 201 -2.80 -26.61 2.58
CA GLU A 201 -2.26 -25.32 2.95
C GLU A 201 -3.39 -24.35 3.35
N ARG A 202 -3.03 -23.27 4.06
CA ARG A 202 -3.99 -22.24 4.44
C ARG A 202 -4.43 -21.41 3.23
N ILE A 203 -5.72 -21.16 3.10
CA ILE A 203 -6.28 -20.28 2.08
C ILE A 203 -6.05 -18.80 2.42
N PHE A 204 -5.92 -17.99 1.39
CA PHE A 204 -5.88 -16.53 1.55
C PHE A 204 -7.29 -15.95 1.66
N ALA A 205 -7.47 -14.96 2.52
CA ALA A 205 -8.77 -14.35 2.78
C ALA A 205 -9.26 -13.48 1.59
N ASN A 206 -8.35 -12.77 0.94
CA ASN A 206 -8.64 -11.88 -0.18
C ASN A 206 -7.47 -11.81 -1.18
N PRO A 207 -7.68 -11.27 -2.39
CA PRO A 207 -6.64 -11.15 -3.41
C PRO A 207 -5.43 -10.34 -2.97
N ARG A 208 -5.61 -9.30 -2.16
CA ARG A 208 -4.55 -8.44 -1.64
C ARG A 208 -3.62 -9.22 -0.70
N ASN A 209 -4.19 -9.95 0.27
CA ASN A 209 -3.40 -10.79 1.17
C ASN A 209 -2.66 -11.90 0.42
N ALA A 210 -3.28 -12.45 -0.63
CA ALA A 210 -2.63 -13.40 -1.51
C ALA A 210 -1.43 -12.77 -2.24
N ALA A 211 -1.57 -11.56 -2.77
CA ALA A 211 -0.49 -10.85 -3.45
C ALA A 211 0.66 -10.51 -2.49
N SER A 212 0.35 -9.90 -1.34
CA SER A 212 1.33 -9.56 -0.31
C SER A 212 2.04 -10.80 0.22
N GLY A 213 1.29 -11.82 0.65
CA GLY A 213 1.85 -13.07 1.16
C GLY A 213 2.65 -13.87 0.13
N SER A 214 2.33 -13.75 -1.16
CA SER A 214 3.09 -14.39 -2.23
C SER A 214 4.40 -13.64 -2.52
N LEU A 215 4.35 -12.32 -2.57
CA LEU A 215 5.52 -11.50 -2.90
C LEU A 215 6.53 -11.43 -1.74
N ARG A 216 6.05 -11.51 -0.50
CA ARG A 216 6.88 -11.43 0.72
C ARG A 216 7.29 -12.82 1.25
N GLN A 217 7.53 -13.79 0.37
CA GLN A 217 8.02 -15.11 0.76
C GLN A 217 9.54 -15.20 0.71
N VAL A 218 10.14 -15.67 1.81
CA VAL A 218 11.57 -15.96 1.87
C VAL A 218 11.83 -17.31 1.22
N ARG A 219 12.78 -17.35 0.30
CA ARG A 219 13.18 -18.55 -0.47
C ARG A 219 14.22 -19.41 0.26
N GLU A 220 14.92 -18.83 1.21
CA GLU A 220 15.96 -19.51 1.96
C GLU A 220 15.38 -20.67 2.78
N ASN A 221 16.13 -21.76 2.86
CA ASN A 221 15.77 -22.97 3.60
C ASN A 221 14.45 -23.67 3.15
N LYS A 222 13.91 -23.35 1.97
CA LYS A 222 12.76 -24.04 1.40
C LYS A 222 13.18 -25.25 0.58
N ASN A 223 12.41 -26.34 0.67
CA ASN A 223 12.59 -27.47 -0.23
C ASN A 223 12.11 -27.17 -1.67
N ALA A 224 12.53 -28.00 -2.63
CA ALA A 224 12.21 -27.78 -4.05
C ALA A 224 10.71 -27.69 -4.32
N ALA A 225 9.86 -28.48 -3.64
CA ALA A 225 8.41 -28.45 -3.82
C ALA A 225 7.80 -27.12 -3.33
N ALA A 226 8.29 -26.59 -2.19
CA ALA A 226 7.88 -25.28 -1.68
C ALA A 226 8.30 -24.16 -2.63
N ILE A 227 9.51 -24.21 -3.19
CA ILE A 227 10.00 -23.23 -4.17
C ILE A 227 9.12 -23.25 -5.44
N ILE A 228 8.80 -24.43 -5.97
CA ILE A 228 7.91 -24.55 -7.15
C ILE A 228 6.54 -23.95 -6.87
N ARG A 229 5.96 -24.18 -5.68
CA ARG A 229 4.69 -23.55 -5.31
C ARG A 229 4.80 -22.02 -5.22
N MET A 230 5.88 -21.50 -4.64
CA MET A 230 6.16 -20.05 -4.62
C MET A 230 6.23 -19.47 -6.01
N ASP A 231 6.98 -20.10 -6.92
CA ASP A 231 7.13 -19.63 -8.30
C ASP A 231 5.78 -19.58 -9.03
N ARG A 232 4.94 -20.61 -8.89
CA ARG A 232 3.59 -20.62 -9.47
C ARG A 232 2.71 -19.47 -8.96
N ARG A 233 2.78 -19.16 -7.65
CA ARG A 233 2.06 -18.02 -7.08
C ARG A 233 2.55 -16.71 -7.67
N LEU A 234 3.87 -16.50 -7.74
CA LEU A 234 4.47 -15.29 -8.31
C LEU A 234 4.16 -15.13 -9.81
N GLU A 235 4.13 -16.22 -10.57
CA GLU A 235 3.73 -16.21 -11.98
C GLU A 235 2.28 -15.78 -12.20
N GLY A 236 1.40 -15.99 -11.22
CA GLY A 236 0.00 -15.58 -11.24
C GLY A 236 -0.22 -14.09 -10.99
N LEU A 237 0.79 -13.38 -10.45
CA LEU A 237 0.70 -11.96 -10.16
C LEU A 237 0.70 -11.11 -11.44
N ARG A 238 0.02 -9.96 -11.37
CA ARG A 238 0.02 -8.91 -12.40
C ARG A 238 0.49 -7.61 -11.78
N MET A 239 0.91 -6.68 -12.62
CA MET A 239 1.25 -5.32 -12.18
C MET A 239 0.48 -4.30 -13.00
N LEU A 240 -0.14 -3.34 -12.29
CA LEU A 240 -0.66 -2.10 -12.85
C LEU A 240 0.32 -0.95 -12.51
N VAL A 241 0.68 -0.17 -13.52
CA VAL A 241 1.58 0.97 -13.37
C VAL A 241 0.78 2.24 -13.08
N HIS A 242 1.05 2.90 -11.97
CA HIS A 242 0.40 4.17 -11.60
C HIS A 242 1.26 5.39 -11.96
N HIS A 243 2.57 5.29 -11.82
CA HIS A 243 3.48 6.42 -12.01
C HIS A 243 4.84 5.99 -12.53
N ARG A 244 5.44 6.84 -13.38
CA ARG A 244 6.85 6.74 -13.80
C ARG A 244 7.57 8.01 -13.44
N SER A 245 8.67 7.90 -12.70
CA SER A 245 9.57 8.99 -12.37
C SER A 245 10.91 8.75 -13.07
N THR A 246 11.49 9.83 -13.61
CA THR A 246 12.81 9.78 -14.22
C THR A 246 13.71 10.76 -13.49
N ALA A 247 14.88 10.33 -13.03
CA ALA A 247 15.83 11.14 -12.27
C ALA A 247 16.46 12.32 -13.06
N SER A 248 15.90 12.69 -14.21
CA SER A 248 16.42 13.72 -15.12
C SER A 248 15.77 15.11 -14.97
N ARG A 249 15.22 15.46 -13.81
CA ARG A 249 14.85 16.84 -13.49
C ARG A 249 15.28 17.23 -12.09
N ARG A 250 16.58 17.37 -11.86
CA ARG A 250 16.98 18.45 -10.95
C ARG A 250 16.67 19.74 -11.70
N LEU A 251 15.56 20.35 -11.36
CA LEU A 251 15.34 21.75 -11.66
C LEU A 251 16.40 22.52 -10.88
N THR A 252 17.45 22.92 -11.59
CA THR A 252 18.28 24.05 -11.21
C THR A 252 17.37 25.27 -11.28
N THR A 253 16.75 25.63 -10.18
CA THR A 253 16.23 26.97 -9.99
C THR A 253 17.42 27.83 -9.58
N CYS A 254 17.82 28.71 -10.47
CA CYS A 254 18.56 29.95 -10.15
C CYS A 254 17.72 30.84 -9.22
#